data_052c1313f9c951d6690536e211d410d0
#
_entry.id   052c1313f9c951d6690536e211d410d0
#
_cell.length_a   1.000
_cell.length_b   1.000
_cell.length_c   1.000
_cell.angle_alpha   90.00
_cell.angle_beta   90.00
_cell.angle_gamma   90.00
#
_symmetry.space_group_name_H-M   'P 1'
#
loop_
_entity.id
_entity.type
_entity.pdbx_description
1 polymer ?
#
loop_
_entity_poly.entity_id
_entity_poly.type
_entity_poly.pdbx_seq_one_letter_code
_entity_poly.pdbx_strand_id
1 'polypeptide(L)'
;MSSISTYDVSVPILVRNLEILTTILKKGEAWAKENGKDGEAFLKTRLVDDMLPLSFQIHTCCNSAKAVLPRIGGETPVSADDNEKTFAEFYARIESTIKLLRAAKKEKFVGANEKCNVKLGPKEMEMGALEYLQKYCLPTFFFHFITAYNILRKEGVQIGKLDFLDAPTLTSWSM
;
A
#
# COMPACT_ATOMS: atom_id res chain seq x y z
N MET A 1 -29.47 -10.85 -2.80
CA MET A 1 -27.99 -10.99 -2.80
C MET A 1 -27.40 -9.61 -2.80
N SER A 2 -26.54 -9.25 -1.83
CA SER A 2 -25.87 -7.96 -1.87
C SER A 2 -24.86 -7.96 -3.02
N SER A 3 -24.92 -6.98 -3.90
CA SER A 3 -23.93 -6.81 -4.97
C SER A 3 -22.58 -6.41 -4.36
N ILE A 4 -21.49 -6.95 -4.90
CA ILE A 4 -20.13 -6.55 -4.55
C ILE A 4 -19.94 -5.08 -4.95
N SER A 5 -19.50 -4.23 -4.01
CA SER A 5 -19.30 -2.80 -4.24
C SER A 5 -17.83 -2.47 -4.53
N THR A 6 -17.56 -1.26 -5.02
CA THR A 6 -16.20 -0.74 -5.20
C THR A 6 -15.44 -0.66 -3.86
N TYR A 7 -16.15 -0.47 -2.73
CA TYR A 7 -15.57 -0.61 -1.39
C TYR A 7 -15.05 -2.02 -1.13
N ASP A 8 -15.87 -3.06 -1.39
CA ASP A 8 -15.54 -4.45 -1.07
C ASP A 8 -14.30 -4.96 -1.84
N VAL A 9 -14.08 -4.43 -3.05
CA VAL A 9 -12.91 -4.79 -3.89
C VAL A 9 -11.73 -3.82 -3.77
N SER A 10 -11.75 -2.91 -2.82
CA SER A 10 -10.66 -1.95 -2.59
C SER A 10 -10.23 -1.86 -1.13
N VAL A 11 -11.03 -1.27 -0.26
CA VAL A 11 -10.63 -0.94 1.11
C VAL A 11 -10.12 -2.14 1.91
N PRO A 12 -10.83 -3.29 1.99
CA PRO A 12 -10.35 -4.45 2.75
C PRO A 12 -9.03 -5.00 2.21
N ILE A 13 -8.86 -5.00 0.89
CA ILE A 13 -7.63 -5.46 0.22
C ILE A 13 -6.45 -4.55 0.60
N LEU A 14 -6.64 -3.23 0.50
CA LEU A 14 -5.60 -2.25 0.78
C LEU A 14 -5.20 -2.24 2.26
N VAL A 15 -6.18 -2.28 3.18
CA VAL A 15 -5.92 -2.36 4.62
C VAL A 15 -5.08 -3.59 4.95
N ARG A 16 -5.54 -4.78 4.53
CA ARG A 16 -4.83 -6.03 4.78
C ARG A 16 -3.39 -5.99 4.27
N ASN A 17 -3.18 -5.52 3.05
CA ASN A 17 -1.84 -5.51 2.47
C ASN A 17 -0.93 -4.43 3.08
N LEU A 18 -1.46 -3.33 3.62
CA LEU A 18 -0.69 -2.38 4.44
C LEU A 18 -0.27 -2.97 5.79
N GLU A 19 -1.10 -3.81 6.41
CA GLU A 19 -0.73 -4.55 7.62
C GLU A 19 0.38 -5.56 7.34
N ILE A 20 0.30 -6.28 6.22
CA ILE A 20 1.35 -7.19 5.77
C ILE A 20 2.65 -6.41 5.48
N LEU A 21 2.56 -5.26 4.79
CA LEU A 21 3.71 -4.39 4.55
C LEU A 21 4.39 -4.00 5.88
N THR A 22 3.63 -3.63 6.90
CA THR A 22 4.17 -3.34 8.23
C THR A 22 4.93 -4.53 8.81
N THR A 23 4.37 -5.74 8.68
CA THR A 23 4.99 -6.97 9.21
C THR A 23 6.32 -7.27 8.51
N ILE A 24 6.38 -7.18 7.17
CA ILE A 24 7.62 -7.43 6.44
C ILE A 24 8.67 -6.34 6.68
N LEU A 25 8.25 -5.07 6.86
CA LEU A 25 9.16 -3.97 7.22
C LEU A 25 9.76 -4.16 8.62
N LYS A 26 8.98 -4.62 9.60
CA LYS A 26 9.50 -4.96 10.94
C LYS A 26 10.57 -6.05 10.88
N LYS A 27 10.39 -7.08 10.04
CA LYS A 27 11.42 -8.09 9.80
C LYS A 27 12.65 -7.48 9.13
N GLY A 28 12.47 -6.53 8.21
CA GLY A 28 13.56 -5.79 7.57
C GLY A 28 14.37 -4.94 8.55
N GLU A 29 13.68 -4.21 9.43
CA GLU A 29 14.31 -3.39 10.47
C GLU A 29 15.11 -4.26 11.46
N ALA A 30 14.53 -5.37 11.93
CA ALA A 30 15.20 -6.31 12.81
C ALA A 30 16.47 -6.89 12.16
N TRP A 31 16.35 -7.33 10.91
CA TRP A 31 17.48 -7.83 10.13
C TRP A 31 18.59 -6.77 9.96
N ALA A 32 18.22 -5.54 9.64
CA ALA A 32 19.18 -4.44 9.50
C ALA A 32 19.95 -4.20 10.80
N LYS A 33 19.24 -4.18 11.94
CA LYS A 33 19.85 -4.03 13.28
C LYS A 33 20.79 -5.18 13.63
N GLU A 34 20.38 -6.42 13.38
CA GLU A 34 21.19 -7.61 13.65
C GLU A 34 22.48 -7.67 12.80
N ASN A 35 22.42 -7.09 11.59
CA ASN A 35 23.55 -7.06 10.67
C ASN A 35 24.35 -5.73 10.72
N GLY A 36 24.12 -4.90 11.74
CA GLY A 36 24.86 -3.64 11.95
C GLY A 36 24.64 -2.60 10.86
N LYS A 37 23.53 -2.67 10.12
CA LYS A 37 23.17 -1.68 9.10
C LYS A 37 22.45 -0.50 9.74
N ASP A 38 22.80 0.71 9.30
CA ASP A 38 22.05 1.91 9.65
C ASP A 38 20.64 1.88 9.04
N GLY A 39 19.60 2.07 9.86
CA GLY A 39 18.20 1.99 9.44
C GLY A 39 17.83 3.04 8.40
N GLU A 40 18.37 4.26 8.49
CA GLU A 40 18.12 5.31 7.50
C GLU A 40 18.77 4.97 6.15
N ALA A 41 20.01 4.47 6.16
CA ALA A 41 20.69 4.00 4.97
C ALA A 41 19.94 2.82 4.34
N PHE A 42 19.40 1.90 5.17
CA PHE A 42 18.62 0.76 4.70
C PHE A 42 17.34 1.19 3.96
N LEU A 43 16.67 2.23 4.44
CA LEU A 43 15.49 2.80 3.76
C LEU A 43 15.81 3.46 2.41
N LYS A 44 17.08 3.80 2.16
CA LYS A 44 17.57 4.35 0.88
C LYS A 44 17.99 3.27 -0.13
N THR A 45 17.98 1.99 0.25
CA THR A 45 18.35 0.89 -0.67
C THR A 45 17.36 0.76 -1.83
N ARG A 46 17.88 0.31 -2.98
CA ARG A 46 17.16 0.17 -4.24
C ARG A 46 17.24 -1.27 -4.74
N LEU A 47 16.27 -1.69 -5.52
CA LEU A 47 16.34 -3.00 -6.19
C LEU A 47 17.47 -3.02 -7.22
N VAL A 48 17.48 -2.02 -8.10
CA VAL A 48 18.53 -1.69 -9.07
C VAL A 48 18.72 -0.17 -9.08
N ASP A 49 19.84 0.32 -9.63
CA ASP A 49 20.28 1.71 -9.46
C ASP A 49 19.30 2.76 -10.03
N ASP A 50 18.60 2.44 -11.11
CA ASP A 50 17.62 3.31 -11.77
C ASP A 50 16.20 3.23 -11.17
N MET A 51 15.96 2.33 -10.21
CA MET A 51 14.69 2.26 -9.48
C MET A 51 14.71 3.13 -8.23
N LEU A 52 13.54 3.59 -7.79
CA LEU A 52 13.39 4.40 -6.59
C LEU A 52 13.54 3.55 -5.31
N PRO A 53 14.01 4.16 -4.19
CA PRO A 53 14.39 3.44 -2.98
C PRO A 53 13.21 2.83 -2.21
N LEU A 54 13.50 2.01 -1.19
CA LEU A 54 12.52 1.37 -0.32
C LEU A 54 11.55 2.39 0.29
N SER A 55 12.04 3.53 0.78
CA SER A 55 11.21 4.62 1.32
C SER A 55 10.15 5.09 0.33
N PHE A 56 10.50 5.28 -0.94
CA PHE A 56 9.56 5.69 -1.98
C PHE A 56 8.49 4.62 -2.23
N GLN A 57 8.85 3.34 -2.16
CA GLN A 57 7.89 2.25 -2.34
C GLN A 57 6.81 2.30 -1.25
N ILE A 58 7.21 2.53 -0.01
CA ILE A 58 6.28 2.64 1.13
C ILE A 58 5.37 3.87 0.99
N HIS A 59 5.95 5.04 0.64
CA HIS A 59 5.17 6.25 0.36
C HIS A 59 4.09 5.99 -0.68
N THR A 60 4.45 5.37 -1.80
CA THR A 60 3.51 5.15 -2.90
C THR A 60 2.44 4.11 -2.52
N CYS A 61 2.76 3.09 -1.73
CA CYS A 61 1.73 2.18 -1.18
C CYS A 61 0.69 2.97 -0.37
N CYS A 62 1.13 3.81 0.57
CA CYS A 62 0.22 4.63 1.38
C CYS A 62 -0.58 5.62 0.53
N ASN A 63 0.08 6.32 -0.41
CA ASN A 63 -0.56 7.31 -1.26
C ASN A 63 -1.58 6.69 -2.22
N SER A 64 -1.26 5.54 -2.84
CA SER A 64 -2.19 4.81 -3.70
C SER A 64 -3.39 4.29 -2.93
N ALA A 65 -3.16 3.77 -1.72
CA ALA A 65 -4.22 3.25 -0.88
C ALA A 65 -5.20 4.34 -0.43
N LYS A 66 -4.70 5.46 0.14
CA LYS A 66 -5.59 6.54 0.59
C LYS A 66 -6.29 7.27 -0.56
N ALA A 67 -5.74 7.22 -1.79
CA ALA A 67 -6.31 7.91 -2.94
C ALA A 67 -7.68 7.36 -3.38
N VAL A 68 -8.08 6.16 -2.95
CA VAL A 68 -9.42 5.63 -3.22
C VAL A 68 -10.50 6.46 -2.53
N LEU A 69 -10.19 7.06 -1.37
CA LEU A 69 -11.14 7.81 -0.56
C LEU A 69 -11.69 9.06 -1.29
N PRO A 70 -10.85 9.99 -1.80
CA PRO A 70 -11.33 11.14 -2.54
C PRO A 70 -11.78 10.81 -3.97
N ARG A 71 -11.28 9.73 -4.58
CA ARG A 71 -11.61 9.42 -5.98
C ARG A 71 -12.94 8.69 -6.12
N ILE A 72 -13.22 7.76 -5.23
CA ILE A 72 -14.41 6.90 -5.32
C ILE A 72 -15.17 6.73 -3.99
N GLY A 73 -14.62 7.19 -2.87
CA GLY A 73 -15.19 7.05 -1.53
C GLY A 73 -15.90 8.29 -1.00
N GLY A 74 -16.02 9.36 -1.80
CA GLY A 74 -16.74 10.59 -1.41
C GLY A 74 -16.10 11.37 -0.26
N GLU A 75 -14.80 11.17 0.01
CA GLU A 75 -14.06 11.88 1.06
C GLU A 75 -13.20 13.01 0.47
N THR A 76 -12.81 13.97 1.31
CA THR A 76 -11.87 15.02 0.91
C THR A 76 -10.43 14.46 0.84
N PRO A 77 -9.57 14.96 -0.10
CA PRO A 77 -8.17 14.57 -0.15
C PRO A 77 -7.44 14.94 1.14
N VAL A 78 -6.67 13.99 1.68
CA VAL A 78 -5.75 14.22 2.80
C VAL A 78 -4.34 14.23 2.27
N SER A 79 -3.70 15.40 2.30
CA SER A 79 -2.30 15.55 1.94
C SER A 79 -1.40 14.96 3.03
N ALA A 80 -0.25 14.45 2.64
CA ALA A 80 0.84 14.10 3.55
C ALA A 80 2.15 14.37 2.81
N ASP A 81 3.10 14.98 3.50
CA ASP A 81 4.44 15.17 2.99
C ASP A 81 5.16 13.82 2.98
N ASP A 82 5.91 13.54 1.91
CA ASP A 82 6.68 12.32 1.76
C ASP A 82 8.11 12.57 2.31
N ASN A 83 8.21 12.81 3.63
CA ASN A 83 9.43 13.25 4.30
C ASN A 83 9.92 12.31 5.41
N GLU A 84 9.30 11.16 5.58
CA GLU A 84 9.68 10.15 6.56
C GLU A 84 11.10 9.62 6.28
N LYS A 85 11.90 9.49 7.35
CA LYS A 85 13.31 9.07 7.31
C LYS A 85 13.59 7.82 8.13
N THR A 86 12.74 7.49 9.09
CA THR A 86 12.92 6.37 10.01
C THR A 86 11.83 5.33 9.86
N PHE A 87 12.11 4.08 10.25
CA PHE A 87 11.10 3.03 10.28
C PHE A 87 9.90 3.39 11.15
N ALA A 88 10.13 4.03 12.31
CA ALA A 88 9.06 4.46 13.20
C ALA A 88 8.10 5.46 12.54
N GLU A 89 8.62 6.42 11.77
CA GLU A 89 7.81 7.36 11.00
C GLU A 89 7.01 6.65 9.91
N PHE A 90 7.60 5.68 9.21
CA PHE A 90 6.87 4.86 8.24
C PHE A 90 5.78 4.02 8.87
N TYR A 91 5.99 3.45 10.05
CA TYR A 91 4.92 2.73 10.75
C TYR A 91 3.77 3.66 11.12
N ALA A 92 4.07 4.86 11.62
CA ALA A 92 3.06 5.86 11.93
C ALA A 92 2.26 6.27 10.69
N ARG A 93 2.93 6.45 9.54
CA ARG A 93 2.29 6.75 8.26
C ARG A 93 1.37 5.63 7.79
N ILE A 94 1.84 4.39 7.81
CA ILE A 94 1.03 3.22 7.42
C ILE A 94 -0.19 3.11 8.34
N GLU A 95 0.00 3.22 9.66
CA GLU A 95 -1.08 3.17 10.64
C GLU A 95 -2.12 4.27 10.41
N SER A 96 -1.67 5.50 10.15
CA SER A 96 -2.56 6.61 9.82
C SER A 96 -3.37 6.34 8.56
N THR A 97 -2.73 5.78 7.52
CA THR A 97 -3.40 5.39 6.27
C THR A 97 -4.45 4.31 6.52
N ILE A 98 -4.13 3.28 7.31
CA ILE A 98 -5.07 2.23 7.70
C ILE A 98 -6.27 2.80 8.47
N LYS A 99 -6.03 3.72 9.41
CA LYS A 99 -7.10 4.40 10.17
C LYS A 99 -8.06 5.16 9.25
N LEU A 100 -7.53 5.90 8.28
CA LEU A 100 -8.35 6.61 7.28
C LEU A 100 -9.20 5.64 6.47
N LEU A 101 -8.60 4.56 5.96
CA LEU A 101 -9.32 3.54 5.18
C LEU A 101 -10.43 2.85 6.00
N ARG A 102 -10.15 2.50 7.26
CA ARG A 102 -11.13 1.86 8.15
C ARG A 102 -12.28 2.78 8.57
N ALA A 103 -12.04 4.08 8.61
CA ALA A 103 -13.08 5.08 8.90
C ALA A 103 -14.01 5.34 7.70
N ALA A 104 -13.64 4.87 6.51
CA ALA A 104 -14.42 5.08 5.29
C ALA A 104 -15.77 4.35 5.34
N LYS A 105 -16.81 5.04 4.92
CA LYS A 105 -18.19 4.53 4.93
C LYS A 105 -18.50 3.87 3.59
N LYS A 106 -18.83 2.58 3.61
CA LYS A 106 -19.12 1.77 2.42
C LYS A 106 -20.21 2.40 1.54
N GLU A 107 -21.22 2.97 2.15
CA GLU A 107 -22.37 3.61 1.47
C GLU A 107 -22.03 4.88 0.68
N LYS A 108 -20.84 5.47 0.93
CA LYS A 108 -20.34 6.62 0.18
C LYS A 108 -19.61 6.25 -1.11
N PHE A 109 -19.23 4.96 -1.24
CA PHE A 109 -18.48 4.52 -2.41
C PHE A 109 -19.38 4.47 -3.64
N VAL A 110 -18.90 5.11 -4.70
CA VAL A 110 -19.64 5.22 -5.96
C VAL A 110 -19.79 3.86 -6.67
N GLY A 111 -20.79 3.75 -7.54
CA GLY A 111 -21.03 2.56 -8.34
C GLY A 111 -19.89 2.25 -9.32
N ALA A 112 -19.81 1.01 -9.78
CA ALA A 112 -18.70 0.50 -10.62
C ALA A 112 -18.46 1.34 -11.90
N ASN A 113 -19.50 1.88 -12.49
CA ASN A 113 -19.46 2.65 -13.74
C ASN A 113 -19.40 4.16 -13.54
N GLU A 114 -19.55 4.64 -12.28
CA GLU A 114 -19.41 6.06 -11.97
C GLU A 114 -18.01 6.56 -12.32
N LYS A 115 -17.96 7.79 -12.85
CA LYS A 115 -16.71 8.36 -13.34
C LYS A 115 -15.87 8.95 -12.21
N CYS A 116 -14.56 8.73 -12.30
CA CYS A 116 -13.57 9.37 -11.44
C CYS A 116 -12.39 9.89 -12.27
N ASN A 117 -11.76 10.95 -11.81
CA ASN A 117 -10.59 11.54 -12.45
C ASN A 117 -9.31 10.97 -11.85
N VAL A 118 -8.42 10.54 -12.72
CA VAL A 118 -7.10 9.99 -12.37
C VAL A 118 -6.02 10.82 -13.06
N LYS A 119 -5.07 11.32 -12.27
CA LYS A 119 -3.91 12.02 -12.80
C LYS A 119 -2.73 11.05 -12.88
N LEU A 120 -2.18 10.91 -14.10
CA LEU A 120 -0.98 10.11 -14.37
C LEU A 120 0.10 11.02 -14.98
N GLY A 121 1.02 11.48 -14.15
CA GLY A 121 1.98 12.52 -14.55
C GLY A 121 1.25 13.79 -15.00
N PRO A 122 1.53 14.32 -16.21
CA PRO A 122 0.84 15.50 -16.75
C PRO A 122 -0.55 15.22 -17.33
N LYS A 123 -0.94 13.94 -17.47
CA LYS A 123 -2.21 13.55 -18.10
C LYS A 123 -3.30 13.35 -17.05
N GLU A 124 -4.46 13.94 -17.29
CA GLU A 124 -5.69 13.61 -16.59
C GLU A 124 -6.53 12.68 -17.47
N MET A 125 -7.08 11.63 -16.83
CA MET A 125 -7.91 10.64 -17.49
C MET A 125 -9.18 10.46 -16.68
N GLU A 126 -10.31 10.36 -17.36
CA GLU A 126 -11.58 9.94 -16.76
C GLU A 126 -11.80 8.45 -17.02
N MET A 127 -12.12 7.71 -15.98
CA MET A 127 -12.42 6.27 -16.09
C MET A 127 -13.51 5.86 -15.09
N GLY A 128 -14.13 4.69 -15.33
CA GLY A 128 -15.07 4.14 -14.37
C GLY A 128 -14.40 3.75 -13.06
N ALA A 129 -15.10 3.83 -11.93
CA ALA A 129 -14.57 3.53 -10.61
C ALA A 129 -13.97 2.12 -10.51
N LEU A 130 -14.65 1.10 -11.04
CA LEU A 130 -14.09 -0.27 -11.08
C LEU A 130 -12.89 -0.36 -12.01
N GLU A 131 -12.92 0.29 -13.15
CA GLU A 131 -11.80 0.36 -14.09
C GLU A 131 -10.58 1.02 -13.44
N TYR A 132 -10.76 2.12 -12.71
CA TYR A 132 -9.71 2.76 -11.91
C TYR A 132 -9.06 1.79 -10.93
N LEU A 133 -9.88 1.03 -10.19
CA LEU A 133 -9.35 0.04 -9.25
C LEU A 133 -8.54 -1.05 -9.95
N GLN A 134 -9.06 -1.62 -11.03
CA GLN A 134 -8.46 -2.75 -11.72
C GLN A 134 -7.23 -2.38 -12.56
N LYS A 135 -7.24 -1.22 -13.24
CA LYS A 135 -6.18 -0.84 -14.17
C LYS A 135 -5.13 0.09 -13.59
N TYR A 136 -5.43 0.78 -12.49
CA TYR A 136 -4.52 1.77 -11.92
C TYR A 136 -4.24 1.57 -10.44
N CYS A 137 -5.23 1.64 -9.56
CA CYS A 137 -5.02 1.68 -8.13
C CYS A 137 -4.35 0.40 -7.59
N LEU A 138 -4.97 -0.76 -7.78
CA LEU A 138 -4.44 -2.03 -7.30
C LEU A 138 -3.13 -2.43 -8.00
N PRO A 139 -2.99 -2.33 -9.34
CA PRO A 139 -1.71 -2.57 -9.98
C PRO A 139 -0.58 -1.67 -9.48
N THR A 140 -0.83 -0.37 -9.28
CA THR A 140 0.16 0.55 -8.72
C THR A 140 0.53 0.16 -7.29
N PHE A 141 -0.45 -0.08 -6.43
CA PHE A 141 -0.21 -0.50 -5.06
C PHE A 141 0.65 -1.78 -5.01
N PHE A 142 0.26 -2.83 -5.73
CA PHE A 142 0.99 -4.09 -5.72
C PHE A 142 2.36 -4.01 -6.38
N PHE A 143 2.55 -3.19 -7.41
CA PHE A 143 3.87 -2.95 -7.98
C PHE A 143 4.83 -2.42 -6.90
N HIS A 144 4.43 -1.41 -6.14
CA HIS A 144 5.28 -0.81 -5.11
C HIS A 144 5.43 -1.73 -3.90
N PHE A 145 4.38 -2.44 -3.50
CA PHE A 145 4.44 -3.42 -2.41
C PHE A 145 5.42 -4.57 -2.74
N ILE A 146 5.32 -5.15 -3.92
CA ILE A 146 6.21 -6.23 -4.37
C ILE A 146 7.64 -5.71 -4.54
N THR A 147 7.81 -4.48 -5.04
CA THR A 147 9.14 -3.87 -5.14
C THR A 147 9.77 -3.68 -3.76
N ALA A 148 9.02 -3.21 -2.76
CA ALA A 148 9.50 -3.14 -1.37
C ALA A 148 9.91 -4.52 -0.84
N TYR A 149 9.09 -5.54 -1.04
CA TYR A 149 9.41 -6.93 -0.69
C TYR A 149 10.72 -7.38 -1.37
N ASN A 150 10.89 -7.12 -2.66
CA ASN A 150 12.08 -7.53 -3.41
C ASN A 150 13.35 -6.80 -2.97
N ILE A 151 13.25 -5.51 -2.60
CA ILE A 151 14.37 -4.76 -2.01
C ILE A 151 14.82 -5.43 -0.71
N LEU A 152 13.88 -5.75 0.19
CA LEU A 152 14.19 -6.44 1.44
C LEU A 152 14.83 -7.82 1.19
N ARG A 153 14.33 -8.58 0.21
CA ARG A 153 14.92 -9.87 -0.19
C ARG A 153 16.33 -9.73 -0.73
N LYS A 154 16.58 -8.74 -1.59
CA LYS A 154 17.90 -8.41 -2.12
C LYS A 154 18.90 -8.13 -1.01
N GLU A 155 18.46 -7.41 0.03
CA GLU A 155 19.31 -7.08 1.18
C GLU A 155 19.59 -8.28 2.10
N GLY A 156 18.92 -9.41 1.93
CA GLY A 156 19.12 -10.63 2.71
C GLY A 156 18.05 -10.91 3.77
N VAL A 157 17.01 -10.06 3.87
CA VAL A 157 15.94 -10.27 4.86
C VAL A 157 15.23 -11.60 4.61
N GLN A 158 15.06 -12.39 5.67
CA GLN A 158 14.47 -13.74 5.62
C GLN A 158 12.93 -13.63 5.66
N ILE A 159 12.35 -13.25 4.51
CA ILE A 159 10.91 -13.25 4.25
C ILE A 159 10.61 -14.11 3.03
N GLY A 160 9.39 -14.67 2.96
CA GLY A 160 8.98 -15.56 1.87
C GLY A 160 7.53 -15.30 1.44
N LYS A 161 7.02 -16.15 0.55
CA LYS A 161 5.64 -16.08 0.06
C LYS A 161 4.62 -16.14 1.21
N LEU A 162 4.91 -16.90 2.27
CA LEU A 162 4.01 -17.02 3.42
C LEU A 162 3.90 -15.72 4.22
N ASP A 163 4.98 -14.94 4.31
CA ASP A 163 4.93 -13.60 4.91
C ASP A 163 4.10 -12.64 4.05
N PHE A 164 4.28 -12.69 2.74
CA PHE A 164 3.52 -11.88 1.78
C PHE A 164 2.03 -12.19 1.79
N LEU A 165 1.66 -13.46 2.02
CA LEU A 165 0.27 -13.90 2.11
C LEU A 165 -0.32 -13.78 3.51
N ASP A 166 0.48 -13.43 4.52
CA ASP A 166 0.07 -13.49 5.93
C ASP A 166 -0.56 -14.85 6.27
N ALA A 167 0.19 -15.92 6.03
CA ALA A 167 -0.29 -17.29 6.14
C ALA A 167 -0.97 -17.64 7.47
N PRO A 168 -0.54 -17.11 8.65
CA PRO A 168 -1.25 -17.34 9.90
C PRO A 168 -2.72 -16.91 9.87
N THR A 169 -3.04 -15.83 9.15
CA THR A 169 -4.43 -15.36 9.04
C THR A 169 -5.24 -16.13 8.00
N LEU A 170 -4.59 -16.74 6.99
CA LEU A 170 -5.27 -17.57 5.99
C LEU A 170 -5.77 -18.89 6.56
N THR A 171 -5.10 -19.43 7.58
CA THR A 171 -5.51 -20.71 8.22
C THR A 171 -6.78 -20.58 9.06
N SER A 172 -7.22 -19.35 9.36
CA SER A 172 -8.52 -19.10 10.03
C SER A 172 -9.70 -19.05 9.05
N TRP A 173 -9.47 -19.15 7.74
CA TRP A 173 -10.53 -19.33 6.76
C TRP A 173 -11.01 -20.79 6.81
N SER A 174 -11.98 -21.06 7.65
CA SER A 174 -12.79 -22.29 7.51
C SER A 174 -13.51 -22.19 6.15
N MET A 175 -13.17 -23.11 5.25
CA MET A 175 -13.94 -23.40 4.04
C MET A 175 -15.36 -23.82 4.40
#